data_4f3a90f127a3bbd088fb073ae3fdc305
#
_entry.id   4f3a90f127a3bbd088fb073ae3fdc305
#
_cell.length_a   1.000
_cell.length_b   1.000
_cell.length_c   1.000
_cell.angle_alpha   90.00
_cell.angle_beta   90.00
_cell.angle_gamma   90.00
#
_symmetry.space_group_name_H-M   'P 1'
#
loop_
_entity.id
_entity.type
_entity.pdbx_description
1 polymer ?
#
loop_
_entity_poly.entity_id
_entity_poly.type
_entity_poly.pdbx_seq_one_letter_code
_entity_poly.pdbx_strand_id
1 'polypeptide(L)'
;MTNSLTAFTSPDLSSSSGSACELNGRYSSRAPKGVRAAEEFTRTRLSKSFFMRDFLFSEIAAIEGLSNLPGDPKLAIAAGRGLCENLLEPLQATFGRLAIRSAYRSPEVNGFGCSHRLSCASNEKNRARHTWDRRDKNGHMGALTTVVVPWLVDRMAEGITWQAMAWWIHDNLPYSELQFFPKLLAFNIGWHEAPKRTIYSFIAPRGFLTKPGFPNHDGDHSHLYRGFPGPATQ
;
A
#
# COMPACT_ATOMS: atom_id res chain seq x y z
N MET A 1 -37.05 -18.13 58.18
CA MET A 1 -37.17 -18.30 56.74
C MET A 1 -35.85 -17.92 56.11
N THR A 2 -35.06 -18.93 55.85
CA THR A 2 -33.64 -18.80 55.40
C THR A 2 -33.58 -18.86 53.89
N ASN A 3 -33.09 -17.79 53.23
CA ASN A 3 -32.83 -17.79 51.82
C ASN A 3 -31.31 -18.08 51.58
N SER A 4 -31.09 -19.23 51.00
CA SER A 4 -29.77 -19.73 50.58
C SER A 4 -29.37 -19.05 49.26
N LEU A 5 -28.24 -18.35 49.24
CA LEU A 5 -27.57 -17.84 48.06
C LEU A 5 -26.61 -18.92 47.53
N THR A 6 -26.94 -19.51 46.40
CA THR A 6 -26.03 -20.41 45.67
C THR A 6 -24.99 -19.60 44.93
N ALA A 7 -23.73 -19.87 45.24
CA ALA A 7 -22.57 -19.30 44.54
C ALA A 7 -22.40 -19.91 43.15
N PHE A 8 -22.34 -19.04 42.13
CA PHE A 8 -21.92 -19.43 40.77
C PHE A 8 -20.40 -19.44 40.71
N THR A 9 -19.84 -20.61 40.55
CA THR A 9 -18.41 -20.81 40.25
C THR A 9 -18.19 -20.55 38.76
N SER A 10 -17.29 -19.60 38.42
CA SER A 10 -16.80 -19.35 37.09
C SER A 10 -15.88 -20.48 36.64
N PRO A 11 -15.93 -20.95 35.40
CA PRO A 11 -14.97 -21.90 34.88
C PRO A 11 -13.63 -21.23 34.58
N ASP A 12 -12.55 -21.90 35.01
CA ASP A 12 -11.15 -21.61 34.73
C ASP A 12 -10.89 -21.46 33.23
N LEU A 13 -10.42 -20.27 32.81
CA LEU A 13 -9.81 -20.03 31.51
C LEU A 13 -8.34 -20.46 31.56
N SER A 14 -8.10 -21.77 31.41
CA SER A 14 -6.76 -22.27 31.15
C SER A 14 -6.23 -21.74 29.81
N SER A 15 -5.09 -21.09 29.91
CA SER A 15 -4.23 -20.62 28.85
C SER A 15 -4.05 -21.64 27.71
N SER A 16 -4.68 -21.41 26.56
CA SER A 16 -4.23 -21.97 25.30
C SER A 16 -3.34 -20.94 24.61
N SER A 17 -2.04 -21.17 24.65
CA SER A 17 -1.05 -20.55 23.78
C SER A 17 -1.42 -20.87 22.34
N GLY A 18 -2.21 -20.00 21.70
CA GLY A 18 -2.55 -20.07 20.29
C GLY A 18 -1.27 -19.85 19.49
N SER A 19 -0.71 -20.94 19.00
CA SER A 19 0.27 -20.99 17.93
C SER A 19 -0.09 -19.99 16.84
N ALA A 20 0.86 -19.12 16.47
CA ALA A 20 0.77 -18.27 15.29
C ALA A 20 0.45 -19.18 14.10
N CYS A 21 -0.77 -19.08 13.59
CA CYS A 21 -1.26 -19.95 12.54
C CYS A 21 -0.43 -19.68 11.28
N GLU A 22 0.39 -20.65 10.92
CA GLU A 22 1.11 -20.71 9.65
C GLU A 22 0.09 -20.71 8.49
N LEU A 23 -0.26 -19.53 7.98
CA LEU A 23 -1.12 -19.35 6.80
C LEU A 23 -0.36 -19.56 5.47
N ASN A 24 0.77 -20.24 5.51
CA ASN A 24 1.70 -20.35 4.36
C ASN A 24 1.35 -21.43 3.31
N GLY A 25 0.18 -22.04 3.36
CA GLY A 25 -0.10 -23.23 2.50
C GLY A 25 -1.30 -23.16 1.54
N ARG A 26 -2.20 -22.17 1.65
CA ARG A 26 -3.55 -22.30 1.07
C ARG A 26 -3.82 -21.57 -0.23
N TYR A 27 -2.94 -20.72 -0.73
CA TYR A 27 -3.24 -19.99 -1.96
C TYR A 27 -2.68 -20.69 -3.19
N SER A 28 -3.57 -20.87 -4.19
CA SER A 28 -3.20 -21.38 -5.50
C SER A 28 -2.26 -20.41 -6.22
N SER A 29 -1.35 -20.92 -7.04
CA SER A 29 -0.57 -20.11 -7.99
C SER A 29 -1.38 -19.70 -9.23
N ARG A 30 -2.69 -19.97 -9.25
CA ARG A 30 -3.60 -19.62 -10.35
C ARG A 30 -4.64 -18.62 -9.87
N ALA A 31 -5.13 -17.78 -10.81
CA ALA A 31 -6.20 -16.83 -10.54
C ALA A 31 -7.40 -17.48 -9.84
N PRO A 32 -8.03 -16.81 -8.85
CA PRO A 32 -9.25 -17.32 -8.22
C PRO A 32 -10.35 -17.53 -9.24
N LYS A 33 -10.94 -18.73 -9.26
CA LYS A 33 -12.08 -19.04 -10.12
C LYS A 33 -13.34 -19.15 -9.30
N GLY A 34 -14.33 -18.31 -9.63
CA GLY A 34 -15.62 -18.24 -8.95
C GLY A 34 -15.64 -17.34 -7.70
N VAL A 35 -16.85 -16.98 -7.29
CA VAL A 35 -17.10 -15.99 -6.21
C VAL A 35 -16.46 -16.40 -4.89
N ARG A 36 -16.63 -17.67 -4.48
CA ARG A 36 -16.10 -18.14 -3.18
C ARG A 36 -14.59 -18.05 -3.10
N ALA A 37 -13.87 -18.46 -4.17
CA ALA A 37 -12.40 -18.34 -4.20
C ALA A 37 -11.93 -16.88 -4.24
N ALA A 38 -12.67 -16.02 -4.93
CA ALA A 38 -12.40 -14.58 -4.94
C ALA A 38 -12.61 -13.96 -3.54
N GLU A 39 -13.70 -14.33 -2.84
CA GLU A 39 -13.95 -13.88 -1.47
C GLU A 39 -12.85 -14.31 -0.50
N GLU A 40 -12.42 -15.56 -0.55
CA GLU A 40 -11.32 -16.07 0.28
C GLU A 40 -10.04 -15.29 0.02
N PHE A 41 -9.69 -15.08 -1.25
CA PHE A 41 -8.54 -14.28 -1.65
C PHE A 41 -8.63 -12.84 -1.15
N THR A 42 -9.78 -12.17 -1.31
CA THR A 42 -9.96 -10.77 -0.91
C THR A 42 -9.89 -10.57 0.61
N ARG A 43 -10.22 -11.60 1.40
CA ARG A 43 -10.10 -11.60 2.87
C ARG A 43 -8.67 -11.84 3.37
N THR A 44 -7.71 -12.08 2.47
CA THR A 44 -6.31 -12.25 2.88
C THR A 44 -5.80 -11.00 3.56
N ARG A 45 -5.32 -11.15 4.79
CA ARG A 45 -4.68 -10.08 5.55
C ARG A 45 -3.26 -9.87 5.06
N LEU A 46 -2.93 -8.63 4.67
CA LEU A 46 -1.61 -8.25 4.21
C LEU A 46 -0.74 -7.73 5.36
N SER A 47 -1.34 -7.01 6.31
CA SER A 47 -0.66 -6.46 7.48
C SER A 47 -1.65 -6.24 8.63
N LYS A 48 -1.26 -5.54 9.69
CA LYS A 48 -2.10 -5.26 10.86
C LYS A 48 -3.45 -4.62 10.49
N SER A 49 -3.46 -3.66 9.55
CA SER A 49 -4.63 -2.84 9.21
C SER A 49 -5.20 -3.12 7.81
N PHE A 50 -4.43 -3.74 6.92
CA PHE A 50 -4.79 -3.86 5.51
C PHE A 50 -5.09 -5.28 5.06
N PHE A 51 -6.13 -5.40 4.22
CA PHE A 51 -6.55 -6.65 3.57
C PHE A 51 -6.43 -6.52 2.05
N MET A 52 -6.34 -7.64 1.34
CA MET A 52 -6.19 -7.64 -0.12
C MET A 52 -7.31 -6.88 -0.82
N ARG A 53 -8.55 -6.95 -0.31
CA ARG A 53 -9.72 -6.25 -0.87
C ARG A 53 -9.56 -4.73 -0.96
N ASP A 54 -8.76 -4.13 -0.05
CA ASP A 54 -8.55 -2.68 0.00
C ASP A 54 -7.82 -2.16 -1.25
N PHE A 55 -7.19 -3.06 -1.99
CA PHE A 55 -6.33 -2.74 -3.13
C PHE A 55 -6.86 -3.20 -4.48
N LEU A 56 -8.02 -3.86 -4.53
CA LEU A 56 -8.55 -4.46 -5.76
C LEU A 56 -9.57 -3.60 -6.49
N PHE A 57 -10.04 -2.51 -5.89
CA PHE A 57 -10.99 -1.63 -6.56
C PHE A 57 -10.32 -0.90 -7.73
N SER A 58 -11.00 -0.87 -8.86
CA SER A 58 -10.61 -0.12 -10.06
C SER A 58 -11.86 0.35 -10.77
N GLU A 59 -11.97 1.66 -11.01
CA GLU A 59 -13.06 2.26 -11.78
C GLU A 59 -13.14 1.68 -13.20
N ILE A 60 -11.98 1.43 -13.83
CA ILE A 60 -11.92 0.81 -15.17
C ILE A 60 -12.54 -0.58 -15.11
N ALA A 61 -12.12 -1.40 -14.16
CA ALA A 61 -12.66 -2.76 -14.02
C ALA A 61 -14.17 -2.75 -13.76
N ALA A 62 -14.63 -1.86 -12.89
CA ALA A 62 -16.05 -1.77 -12.50
C ALA A 62 -16.95 -1.32 -13.66
N ILE A 63 -16.50 -0.33 -14.45
CA ILE A 63 -17.29 0.22 -15.58
C ILE A 63 -17.27 -0.73 -16.78
N GLU A 64 -16.11 -1.32 -17.08
CA GLU A 64 -15.92 -2.16 -18.26
C GLU A 64 -16.22 -3.65 -18.02
N GLY A 65 -16.63 -4.03 -16.80
CA GLY A 65 -16.94 -5.43 -16.45
C GLY A 65 -15.72 -6.34 -16.49
N LEU A 66 -14.50 -5.80 -16.28
CA LEU A 66 -13.26 -6.57 -16.34
C LEU A 66 -12.90 -7.15 -14.98
N SER A 67 -12.27 -8.34 -14.98
CA SER A 67 -11.74 -8.92 -13.75
C SER A 67 -10.48 -8.22 -13.30
N ASN A 68 -10.45 -7.74 -12.05
CA ASN A 68 -9.24 -7.19 -11.43
C ASN A 68 -8.64 -8.13 -10.39
N LEU A 69 -8.72 -9.44 -10.63
CA LEU A 69 -8.09 -10.45 -9.78
C LEU A 69 -6.71 -10.83 -10.34
N PRO A 70 -5.70 -11.05 -9.45
CA PRO A 70 -4.36 -11.40 -9.91
C PRO A 70 -4.28 -12.79 -10.52
N GLY A 71 -3.50 -12.91 -11.58
CA GLY A 71 -3.18 -14.18 -12.22
C GLY A 71 -2.26 -15.05 -11.36
N ASP A 72 -1.39 -14.44 -10.55
CA ASP A 72 -0.60 -15.07 -9.49
C ASP A 72 -0.93 -14.48 -8.12
N PRO A 73 -1.91 -15.04 -7.40
CA PRO A 73 -2.31 -14.55 -6.08
C PRO A 73 -1.20 -14.60 -5.03
N LYS A 74 -0.31 -15.60 -5.09
CA LYS A 74 0.80 -15.73 -4.13
C LYS A 74 1.78 -14.59 -4.26
N LEU A 75 2.16 -14.26 -5.49
CA LEU A 75 3.06 -13.15 -5.78
C LEU A 75 2.42 -11.81 -5.40
N ALA A 76 1.13 -11.61 -5.73
CA ALA A 76 0.41 -10.39 -5.38
C ALA A 76 0.31 -10.19 -3.85
N ILE A 77 0.05 -11.26 -3.08
CA ILE A 77 0.03 -11.21 -1.61
C ILE A 77 1.42 -10.86 -1.06
N ALA A 78 2.48 -11.50 -1.56
CA ALA A 78 3.84 -11.24 -1.10
C ALA A 78 4.26 -9.79 -1.34
N ALA A 79 4.02 -9.28 -2.55
CA ALA A 79 4.30 -7.87 -2.90
C ALA A 79 3.43 -6.90 -2.09
N GLY A 80 2.14 -7.21 -1.91
CA GLY A 80 1.22 -6.41 -1.10
C GLY A 80 1.63 -6.35 0.38
N ARG A 81 2.12 -7.45 0.96
CA ARG A 81 2.68 -7.46 2.32
C ARG A 81 3.90 -6.55 2.42
N GLY A 82 4.85 -6.67 1.47
CA GLY A 82 6.00 -5.79 1.43
C GLY A 82 5.61 -4.30 1.42
N LEU A 83 4.62 -3.93 0.62
CA LEU A 83 4.08 -2.56 0.58
C LEU A 83 3.43 -2.16 1.91
N CYS A 84 2.53 -3.00 2.44
CA CYS A 84 1.76 -2.65 3.63
C CYS A 84 2.63 -2.58 4.89
N GLU A 85 3.43 -3.60 5.15
CA GLU A 85 4.24 -3.70 6.36
C GLU A 85 5.35 -2.64 6.41
N ASN A 86 6.02 -2.39 5.28
CA ASN A 86 7.18 -1.47 5.26
C ASN A 86 6.80 0.00 5.03
N LEU A 87 5.65 0.29 4.41
CA LEU A 87 5.31 1.65 4.01
C LEU A 87 3.97 2.14 4.57
N LEU A 88 2.88 1.38 4.36
CA LEU A 88 1.55 1.89 4.68
C LEU A 88 1.23 1.85 6.18
N GLU A 89 1.65 0.80 6.89
CA GLU A 89 1.46 0.74 8.35
C GLU A 89 2.23 1.84 9.09
N PRO A 90 3.54 2.06 8.85
CA PRO A 90 4.24 3.17 9.48
C PRO A 90 3.66 4.54 9.11
N LEU A 91 3.28 4.73 7.84
CA LEU A 91 2.67 5.97 7.38
C LEU A 91 1.33 6.22 8.08
N GLN A 92 0.47 5.18 8.16
CA GLN A 92 -0.82 5.26 8.85
C GLN A 92 -0.69 5.42 10.35
N ALA A 93 0.27 4.75 10.97
CA ALA A 93 0.53 4.89 12.40
C ALA A 93 0.95 6.32 12.79
N THR A 94 1.65 7.01 11.89
CA THR A 94 2.13 8.38 12.11
C THR A 94 1.07 9.44 11.77
N PHE A 95 0.41 9.32 10.61
CA PHE A 95 -0.46 10.38 10.08
C PHE A 95 -1.96 10.06 10.15
N GLY A 96 -2.32 8.92 10.74
CA GLY A 96 -3.70 8.46 10.78
C GLY A 96 -4.14 7.79 9.49
N ARG A 97 -5.44 7.58 9.34
CA ARG A 97 -6.04 6.84 8.24
C ARG A 97 -5.57 7.28 6.85
N LEU A 98 -5.18 6.33 6.03
CA LEU A 98 -4.88 6.53 4.61
C LEU A 98 -6.11 6.25 3.74
N ALA A 99 -6.32 7.05 2.70
CA ALA A 99 -7.32 6.80 1.67
C ALA A 99 -6.63 6.18 0.44
N ILE A 100 -6.87 4.89 0.20
CA ILE A 100 -6.37 4.19 -0.98
C ILE A 100 -7.20 4.66 -2.19
N ARG A 101 -6.54 5.16 -3.24
CA ARG A 101 -7.20 5.70 -4.45
C ARG A 101 -7.11 4.75 -5.63
N SER A 102 -5.96 4.14 -5.83
CA SER A 102 -5.71 3.17 -6.89
C SER A 102 -4.53 2.30 -6.49
N ALA A 103 -4.62 1.00 -6.71
CA ALA A 103 -3.55 0.10 -6.31
C ALA A 103 -3.31 -0.98 -7.36
N TYR A 104 -3.65 -2.23 -7.05
CA TYR A 104 -3.49 -3.33 -7.97
C TYR A 104 -4.33 -3.14 -9.25
N ARG A 105 -3.73 -3.45 -10.37
CA ARG A 105 -4.41 -3.60 -11.67
C ARG A 105 -3.96 -4.89 -12.33
N SER A 106 -4.92 -5.71 -12.74
CA SER A 106 -4.63 -6.87 -13.58
C SER A 106 -4.02 -6.41 -14.92
N PRO A 107 -3.23 -7.24 -15.60
CA PRO A 107 -2.71 -6.90 -16.93
C PRO A 107 -3.81 -6.52 -17.93
N GLU A 108 -4.99 -7.13 -17.81
CA GLU A 108 -6.16 -6.84 -18.65
C GLU A 108 -6.69 -5.42 -18.38
N VAL A 109 -6.98 -5.10 -17.13
CA VAL A 109 -7.45 -3.76 -16.70
C VAL A 109 -6.42 -2.69 -17.05
N ASN A 110 -5.14 -2.94 -16.80
CA ASN A 110 -4.10 -1.98 -17.11
C ASN A 110 -3.90 -1.81 -18.62
N GLY A 111 -3.97 -2.88 -19.40
CA GLY A 111 -3.89 -2.84 -20.86
C GLY A 111 -5.03 -2.06 -21.48
N PHE A 112 -6.26 -2.28 -21.00
CA PHE A 112 -7.43 -1.49 -21.41
C PHE A 112 -7.23 0.00 -21.11
N GLY A 113 -6.84 0.33 -19.87
CA GLY A 113 -6.59 1.72 -19.46
C GLY A 113 -5.48 2.39 -20.28
N CYS A 114 -4.42 1.65 -20.63
CA CYS A 114 -3.33 2.17 -21.47
C CYS A 114 -3.80 2.47 -22.90
N SER A 115 -4.52 1.53 -23.54
CA SER A 115 -5.02 1.68 -24.92
C SER A 115 -6.05 2.82 -25.05
N HIS A 116 -6.83 3.09 -23.98
CA HIS A 116 -7.82 4.16 -23.94
C HIS A 116 -7.30 5.46 -23.31
N ARG A 117 -5.99 5.60 -23.07
CA ARG A 117 -5.35 6.81 -22.52
C ARG A 117 -5.90 7.22 -21.14
N LEU A 118 -6.31 6.26 -20.32
CA LEU A 118 -6.85 6.47 -18.97
C LEU A 118 -5.76 6.63 -17.91
N SER A 119 -4.70 7.36 -18.22
CA SER A 119 -3.56 7.63 -17.32
C SER A 119 -2.84 6.37 -16.82
N CYS A 120 -2.87 5.29 -17.61
CA CYS A 120 -2.13 4.07 -17.35
C CYS A 120 -0.84 4.00 -18.17
N ALA A 121 0.24 3.55 -17.55
CA ALA A 121 1.44 3.16 -18.29
C ALA A 121 1.25 1.78 -18.94
N SER A 122 2.14 1.39 -19.86
CA SER A 122 2.08 0.05 -20.46
C SER A 122 2.24 -1.06 -19.41
N ASN A 123 1.81 -2.28 -19.76
CA ASN A 123 1.93 -3.43 -18.87
C ASN A 123 3.38 -3.69 -18.45
N GLU A 124 4.34 -3.54 -19.36
CA GLU A 124 5.77 -3.73 -19.07
C GLU A 124 6.28 -2.72 -18.04
N LYS A 125 5.86 -1.47 -18.12
CA LYS A 125 6.22 -0.41 -17.18
C LYS A 125 5.53 -0.56 -15.83
N ASN A 126 4.41 -1.29 -15.79
CA ASN A 126 3.65 -1.51 -14.55
C ASN A 126 3.94 -2.84 -13.83
N ARG A 127 4.81 -3.69 -14.38
CA ARG A 127 5.32 -4.88 -13.66
C ARG A 127 6.00 -4.46 -12.37
N ALA A 128 5.76 -5.21 -11.27
CA ALA A 128 6.24 -4.90 -9.93
C ALA A 128 5.92 -3.45 -9.47
N ARG A 129 4.84 -2.88 -10.02
CA ARG A 129 4.28 -1.56 -9.67
C ARG A 129 2.79 -1.72 -9.41
N HIS A 130 1.90 -1.27 -10.32
CA HIS A 130 0.45 -1.54 -10.19
C HIS A 130 0.08 -2.99 -10.52
N THR A 131 0.89 -3.71 -11.29
CA THR A 131 0.70 -5.14 -11.57
C THR A 131 1.56 -5.96 -10.62
N TRP A 132 1.03 -6.21 -9.41
CA TRP A 132 1.76 -6.84 -8.29
C TRP A 132 2.06 -8.32 -8.53
N ASP A 133 1.28 -8.98 -9.36
CA ASP A 133 1.40 -10.38 -9.73
C ASP A 133 2.34 -10.63 -10.92
N ARG A 134 3.20 -9.66 -11.22
CA ARG A 134 4.23 -9.75 -12.26
C ARG A 134 5.55 -9.18 -11.75
N ARG A 135 6.59 -10.00 -11.78
CA ARG A 135 7.94 -9.54 -11.50
C ARG A 135 8.42 -8.57 -12.57
N ASP A 136 9.34 -7.68 -12.21
CA ASP A 136 10.00 -6.80 -13.18
C ASP A 136 10.92 -7.59 -14.13
N LYS A 137 11.61 -6.90 -15.03
CA LYS A 137 12.54 -7.52 -16.00
C LYS A 137 13.75 -8.20 -15.36
N ASN A 138 14.06 -7.86 -14.12
CA ASN A 138 15.18 -8.41 -13.34
C ASN A 138 14.72 -9.53 -12.38
N GLY A 139 13.44 -9.87 -12.39
CA GLY A 139 12.88 -10.92 -11.53
C GLY A 139 12.45 -10.46 -10.14
N HIS A 140 12.49 -9.15 -9.82
CA HIS A 140 12.11 -8.62 -8.52
C HIS A 140 10.60 -8.44 -8.37
N MET A 141 10.12 -8.58 -7.13
CA MET A 141 8.77 -8.19 -6.72
C MET A 141 8.69 -6.70 -6.40
N GLY A 142 7.50 -6.16 -6.55
CA GLY A 142 7.16 -4.83 -6.08
C GLY A 142 5.66 -4.59 -6.12
N ALA A 143 5.22 -3.60 -5.35
CA ALA A 143 3.84 -3.12 -5.29
C ALA A 143 3.81 -1.61 -5.15
N LEU A 144 2.87 -0.98 -5.84
CA LEU A 144 2.66 0.46 -5.82
C LEU A 144 1.18 0.74 -5.61
N THR A 145 0.90 1.73 -4.77
CA THR A 145 -0.46 2.23 -4.55
C THR A 145 -0.47 3.75 -4.61
N THR A 146 -1.60 4.31 -5.01
CA THR A 146 -1.88 5.74 -4.90
C THR A 146 -2.66 6.00 -3.62
N VAL A 147 -2.15 6.89 -2.78
CA VAL A 147 -2.78 7.25 -1.51
C VAL A 147 -3.06 8.75 -1.43
N VAL A 148 -4.06 9.10 -0.63
CA VAL A 148 -4.25 10.43 -0.06
C VAL A 148 -4.07 10.31 1.44
N VAL A 149 -3.31 11.22 2.02
CA VAL A 149 -3.13 11.36 3.48
C VAL A 149 -4.00 12.53 3.93
N PRO A 150 -5.20 12.30 4.54
CA PRO A 150 -6.08 13.38 4.97
C PRO A 150 -5.37 14.40 5.86
N TRP A 151 -4.53 13.93 6.79
CA TRP A 151 -3.71 14.79 7.64
C TRP A 151 -2.92 15.84 6.84
N LEU A 152 -2.36 15.48 5.69
CA LEU A 152 -1.62 16.40 4.81
C LEU A 152 -2.56 17.38 4.11
N VAL A 153 -3.71 16.88 3.62
CA VAL A 153 -4.72 17.71 2.92
C VAL A 153 -5.27 18.79 3.85
N ASP A 154 -5.61 18.42 5.09
CA ASP A 154 -6.17 19.31 6.08
C ASP A 154 -5.21 20.45 6.47
N ARG A 155 -3.89 20.20 6.35
CA ARG A 155 -2.83 21.16 6.71
C ARG A 155 -2.27 21.97 5.55
N MET A 156 -2.77 21.78 4.35
CA MET A 156 -2.39 22.62 3.20
C MET A 156 -2.65 24.10 3.46
N ALA A 157 -3.77 24.42 4.11
CA ALA A 157 -4.12 25.78 4.48
C ALA A 157 -3.17 26.40 5.53
N GLU A 158 -2.48 25.55 6.29
CA GLU A 158 -1.45 25.95 7.27
C GLU A 158 -0.05 26.12 6.64
N GLY A 159 0.05 25.95 5.31
CA GLY A 159 1.31 26.08 4.57
C GLY A 159 2.16 24.82 4.51
N ILE A 160 1.66 23.67 4.98
CA ILE A 160 2.35 22.40 4.83
C ILE A 160 2.33 21.95 3.37
N THR A 161 3.49 21.58 2.86
CA THR A 161 3.70 21.26 1.44
C THR A 161 3.84 19.76 1.17
N TRP A 162 3.58 19.35 -0.07
CA TRP A 162 3.84 17.98 -0.50
C TRP A 162 5.34 17.62 -0.38
N GLN A 163 6.25 18.60 -0.55
CA GLN A 163 7.69 18.37 -0.42
C GLN A 163 8.06 17.97 1.00
N ALA A 164 7.44 18.60 2.01
CA ALA A 164 7.67 18.23 3.40
C ALA A 164 7.28 16.76 3.66
N MET A 165 6.12 16.30 3.14
CA MET A 165 5.71 14.89 3.21
C MET A 165 6.68 13.99 2.45
N ALA A 166 7.15 14.40 1.28
CA ALA A 166 8.08 13.65 0.46
C ALA A 166 9.42 13.42 1.20
N TRP A 167 9.96 14.46 1.84
CA TRP A 167 11.19 14.38 2.62
C TRP A 167 11.02 13.58 3.89
N TRP A 168 9.88 13.72 4.58
CA TRP A 168 9.58 12.88 5.73
C TRP A 168 9.59 11.38 5.35
N ILE A 169 8.93 11.02 4.25
CA ILE A 169 8.93 9.63 3.75
C ILE A 169 10.35 9.20 3.34
N HIS A 170 11.12 10.11 2.74
CA HIS A 170 12.49 9.82 2.31
C HIS A 170 13.39 9.43 3.47
N ASP A 171 13.31 10.15 4.56
CA ASP A 171 14.19 9.93 5.71
C ASP A 171 13.71 8.75 6.58
N ASN A 172 12.41 8.45 6.61
CA ASN A 172 11.84 7.52 7.59
C ASN A 172 11.35 6.17 7.02
N LEU A 173 11.13 6.05 5.70
CA LEU A 173 10.55 4.84 5.12
C LEU A 173 11.42 4.26 3.98
N PRO A 174 11.50 2.91 3.85
CA PRO A 174 12.27 2.24 2.80
C PRO A 174 11.52 2.16 1.47
N TYR A 175 11.00 3.30 0.98
CA TYR A 175 10.25 3.35 -0.27
C TYR A 175 11.16 3.11 -1.50
N SER A 176 10.58 2.65 -2.59
CA SER A 176 11.25 2.56 -3.88
C SER A 176 11.02 3.81 -4.74
N GLU A 177 9.77 4.18 -4.90
CA GLU A 177 9.41 5.37 -5.68
C GLU A 177 8.22 6.11 -5.07
N LEU A 178 8.28 7.45 -5.19
CA LEU A 178 7.17 8.36 -4.88
C LEU A 178 6.85 9.19 -6.11
N GLN A 179 5.55 9.43 -6.37
CA GLN A 179 5.11 10.30 -7.46
C GLN A 179 3.93 11.15 -6.99
N PHE A 180 4.13 12.45 -6.82
CA PHE A 180 3.12 13.38 -6.31
C PHE A 180 2.24 13.96 -7.42
N PHE A 181 0.94 14.07 -7.15
CA PHE A 181 -0.09 14.60 -8.05
C PHE A 181 -0.76 15.84 -7.46
N PRO A 182 -1.23 16.82 -8.30
CA PRO A 182 -1.81 18.06 -7.78
C PRO A 182 -3.16 17.87 -7.09
N LYS A 183 -3.96 16.88 -7.46
CA LYS A 183 -5.27 16.62 -6.86
C LYS A 183 -5.12 16.02 -5.48
N LEU A 184 -5.61 16.72 -4.44
CA LEU A 184 -5.58 16.28 -3.03
C LEU A 184 -4.18 15.92 -2.53
N LEU A 185 -3.12 16.40 -3.15
CA LEU A 185 -1.75 15.97 -2.91
C LEU A 185 -1.59 14.44 -2.88
N ALA A 186 -2.43 13.74 -3.66
CA ALA A 186 -2.32 12.30 -3.80
C ALA A 186 -0.92 11.92 -4.31
N PHE A 187 -0.42 10.79 -3.85
CA PHE A 187 0.86 10.30 -4.36
C PHE A 187 0.89 8.78 -4.50
N ASN A 188 1.64 8.34 -5.48
CA ASN A 188 2.06 6.95 -5.56
C ASN A 188 3.15 6.70 -4.53
N ILE A 189 3.03 5.61 -3.79
CA ILE A 189 4.08 5.08 -2.92
C ILE A 189 4.31 3.61 -3.25
N GLY A 190 5.56 3.26 -3.52
CA GLY A 190 5.93 1.93 -3.99
C GLY A 190 7.02 1.28 -3.14
N TRP A 191 6.79 0.01 -2.82
CA TRP A 191 7.77 -0.92 -2.28
C TRP A 191 8.34 -1.79 -3.41
N HIS A 192 9.61 -2.16 -3.32
CA HIS A 192 10.28 -3.02 -4.29
C HIS A 192 11.47 -3.74 -3.65
N GLU A 193 11.74 -5.00 -4.03
CA GLU A 193 12.89 -5.76 -3.52
C GLU A 193 14.24 -5.07 -3.80
N ALA A 194 14.34 -4.35 -4.92
CA ALA A 194 15.48 -3.49 -5.26
C ALA A 194 15.01 -2.03 -5.37
N PRO A 195 14.97 -1.26 -4.27
CA PRO A 195 14.38 0.07 -4.24
C PRO A 195 15.19 1.08 -5.07
N LYS A 196 14.48 1.92 -5.83
CA LYS A 196 15.08 2.96 -6.69
C LYS A 196 15.35 4.26 -5.94
N ARG A 197 14.67 4.50 -4.83
CA ARG A 197 14.79 5.70 -4.00
C ARG A 197 14.57 7.01 -4.79
N THR A 198 13.52 7.08 -5.61
CA THR A 198 13.23 8.23 -6.48
C THR A 198 11.96 8.95 -6.05
N ILE A 199 11.99 10.27 -6.06
CA ILE A 199 10.81 11.13 -5.84
C ILE A 199 10.60 12.00 -7.06
N TYR A 200 9.43 11.87 -7.71
CA TYR A 200 9.02 12.65 -8.86
C TYR A 200 7.74 13.44 -8.55
N SER A 201 7.57 14.61 -9.16
CA SER A 201 6.37 15.42 -9.02
C SER A 201 5.73 15.75 -10.36
N PHE A 202 4.41 15.55 -10.45
CA PHE A 202 3.56 16.11 -11.49
C PHE A 202 2.98 17.48 -11.11
N ILE A 203 3.20 17.94 -9.87
CA ILE A 203 2.91 19.29 -9.40
C ILE A 203 3.97 20.23 -9.99
N ALA A 204 3.57 21.40 -10.46
CA ALA A 204 4.50 22.37 -11.03
C ALA A 204 5.46 22.97 -9.97
N PRO A 205 6.74 23.14 -10.26
CA PRO A 205 7.45 22.68 -11.45
C PRO A 205 7.60 21.14 -11.47
N ARG A 206 7.26 20.51 -12.62
CA ARG A 206 7.35 19.06 -12.76
C ARG A 206 8.79 18.59 -12.83
N GLY A 207 9.08 17.46 -12.21
CA GLY A 207 10.42 16.90 -12.27
C GLY A 207 10.77 16.03 -11.05
N PHE A 208 12.02 15.61 -11.00
CA PHE A 208 12.54 14.91 -9.83
C PHE A 208 12.81 15.89 -8.69
N LEU A 209 12.25 15.61 -7.52
CA LEU A 209 12.66 16.26 -6.28
C LEU A 209 14.03 15.74 -5.86
N THR A 210 14.20 14.40 -5.87
CA THR A 210 15.48 13.75 -5.64
C THR A 210 15.52 12.34 -6.27
N LYS A 211 16.72 11.87 -6.52
CA LYS A 211 17.06 10.49 -6.93
C LYS A 211 18.52 10.22 -6.62
N PRO A 212 18.97 8.95 -6.59
CA PRO A 212 20.40 8.64 -6.44
C PRO A 212 21.27 9.44 -7.39
N GLY A 213 22.34 10.03 -6.84
CA GLY A 213 23.26 10.91 -7.57
C GLY A 213 22.88 12.39 -7.59
N PHE A 214 21.74 12.78 -7.02
CA PHE A 214 21.45 14.21 -6.79
C PHE A 214 22.13 14.69 -5.51
N PRO A 215 22.63 15.95 -5.47
CA PRO A 215 23.31 16.49 -4.29
C PRO A 215 22.44 16.50 -3.01
N ASN A 216 21.13 16.52 -3.17
CA ASN A 216 20.14 16.53 -2.09
C ASN A 216 19.56 15.14 -1.80
N HIS A 217 20.21 14.05 -2.24
CA HIS A 217 19.65 12.72 -2.06
C HIS A 217 20.00 12.10 -0.70
N ASP A 218 21.22 12.31 -0.27
CA ASP A 218 21.76 11.74 0.96
C ASP A 218 21.79 12.79 2.08
N GLY A 219 21.70 12.32 3.33
CA GLY A 219 21.79 13.18 4.51
C GLY A 219 20.47 13.33 5.27
N ASP A 220 20.44 14.29 6.18
CA ASP A 220 19.28 14.62 7.03
C ASP A 220 18.48 15.78 6.42
N HIS A 221 17.20 15.54 6.17
CA HIS A 221 16.26 16.52 5.61
C HIS A 221 15.24 16.99 6.64
N SER A 222 15.41 16.66 7.93
CA SER A 222 14.46 16.96 9.01
C SER A 222 14.06 18.44 9.10
N HIS A 223 14.96 19.33 8.70
CA HIS A 223 14.69 20.78 8.63
C HIS A 223 13.62 21.17 7.59
N LEU A 224 13.34 20.32 6.60
CA LEU A 224 12.34 20.55 5.53
C LEU A 224 10.92 20.10 5.91
N TYR A 225 10.77 19.34 6.99
CA TYR A 225 9.48 18.87 7.50
C TYR A 225 9.31 19.11 9.00
N ARG A 226 9.81 20.27 9.48
CA ARG A 226 9.63 20.68 10.89
C ARG A 226 8.16 20.70 11.28
N GLY A 227 7.86 20.22 12.49
CA GLY A 227 6.48 20.11 12.97
C GLY A 227 5.71 18.89 12.51
N PHE A 228 6.31 18.03 11.68
CA PHE A 228 5.74 16.71 11.39
C PHE A 228 5.88 15.79 12.62
N PRO A 229 4.91 14.87 12.82
CA PRO A 229 5.07 13.84 13.84
C PRO A 229 6.31 13.01 13.58
N GLY A 230 7.02 12.61 14.63
CA GLY A 230 8.07 11.59 14.52
C GLY A 230 7.49 10.26 14.04
N PRO A 231 8.31 9.37 13.44
CA PRO A 231 7.84 8.05 13.04
C PRO A 231 7.31 7.31 14.27
N ALA A 232 6.12 6.70 14.13
CA ALA A 232 5.55 5.90 15.21
C ALA A 232 6.49 4.71 15.49
N THR A 233 6.88 4.53 16.74
CA THR A 233 7.61 3.34 17.20
C THR A 233 6.73 2.11 16.99
N GLN A 234 7.24 1.13 16.27
CA GLN A 234 6.56 -0.17 16.02
C GLN A 234 6.48 -1.02 17.27
#